data_ced86d98a68c08f7291a2ad84e7824dd
#
_entry.id   ced86d98a68c08f7291a2ad84e7824dd
#
_cell.length_a   1.000
_cell.length_b   1.000
_cell.length_c   1.000
_cell.angle_alpha   90.00
_cell.angle_beta   90.00
_cell.angle_gamma   90.00
#
_symmetry.space_group_name_H-M   'P 1'
#
loop_
_entity.id
_entity.type
_entity.pdbx_description
1 polymer ?
#
loop_
_entity_poly.entity_id
_entity_poly.type
_entity_poly.pdbx_seq_one_letter_code
_entity_poly.pdbx_strand_id
1 'polypeptide(L)'
;MDMKLSRRGFLKGAGAGVAGTTLGAFGFRDIETAYAAAIRPFKLANTVETRNTCTYCSVACGIILYSKGDLRKGEKAEITHIEGDADHPTNRGTLCPKGAALLDTVRSATRLQHPMLRRAGSDKFERISWDQALDKIARAMKDDRDANFIAKNKDGTTVNRWLTAGFLAASATTNETAYATYKVVRSTGILAFD
;
A
#
# COMPACT_ATOMS: atom_id res chain seq x y z
N MET A 1 20.47 -30.34 21.87
CA MET A 1 19.14 -29.73 21.68
C MET A 1 19.36 -28.22 21.70
N ASP A 2 19.66 -27.63 20.54
CA ASP A 2 19.96 -26.20 20.43
C ASP A 2 18.65 -25.40 20.44
N MET A 3 18.34 -24.78 21.57
CA MET A 3 17.25 -23.83 21.69
C MET A 3 17.68 -22.50 21.06
N LYS A 4 17.29 -22.25 19.80
CA LYS A 4 17.41 -20.92 19.17
C LYS A 4 16.36 -20.00 19.78
N LEU A 5 16.71 -19.26 20.81
CA LEU A 5 15.89 -18.19 21.37
C LEU A 5 15.87 -17.03 20.37
N SER A 6 14.70 -16.78 19.78
CA SER A 6 14.51 -15.56 18.95
C SER A 6 14.57 -14.32 19.86
N ARG A 7 15.04 -13.17 19.30
CA ARG A 7 15.03 -11.87 20.02
C ARG A 7 13.68 -11.56 20.67
N ARG A 8 12.58 -11.95 20.00
CA ARG A 8 11.20 -11.81 20.47
C ARG A 8 10.90 -12.72 21.66
N GLY A 9 11.39 -13.96 21.65
CA GLY A 9 11.26 -14.90 22.78
C GLY A 9 12.05 -14.45 24.01
N PHE A 10 13.23 -13.89 23.82
CA PHE A 10 14.05 -13.33 24.88
C PHE A 10 13.38 -12.12 25.54
N LEU A 11 12.87 -11.17 24.76
CA LEU A 11 12.18 -9.98 25.28
C LEU A 11 10.87 -10.33 25.99
N LYS A 12 10.12 -11.33 25.52
CA LYS A 12 8.93 -11.83 26.20
C LYS A 12 9.26 -12.49 27.53
N GLY A 13 10.33 -13.28 27.60
CA GLY A 13 10.79 -13.95 28.82
C GLY A 13 11.44 -12.98 29.83
N ALA A 14 12.25 -12.06 29.35
CA ALA A 14 12.93 -11.08 30.22
C ALA A 14 11.97 -10.06 30.81
N GLY A 15 10.99 -9.57 30.03
CA GLY A 15 9.99 -8.62 30.52
C GLY A 15 9.03 -9.19 31.58
N ALA A 16 8.71 -10.48 31.49
CA ALA A 16 7.84 -11.14 32.46
C ALA A 16 8.57 -11.56 33.74
N GLY A 17 9.86 -11.90 33.64
CA GLY A 17 10.63 -12.43 34.77
C GLY A 17 11.20 -11.38 35.73
N VAL A 18 11.62 -10.22 35.21
CA VAL A 18 12.28 -9.19 36.03
C VAL A 18 11.30 -8.29 36.79
N ALA A 19 10.13 -8.02 36.23
CA ALA A 19 9.14 -7.18 36.90
C ALA A 19 8.37 -7.90 38.04
N GLY A 20 8.18 -9.22 37.93
CA GLY A 20 7.34 -9.97 38.87
C GLY A 20 8.04 -10.37 40.18
N THR A 21 9.37 -10.62 40.15
CA THR A 21 10.05 -11.24 41.31
C THR A 21 10.69 -10.24 42.29
N THR A 22 11.03 -9.04 41.84
CA THR A 22 11.74 -8.09 42.71
C THR A 22 10.82 -7.11 43.45
N LEU A 23 9.66 -6.78 42.90
CA LEU A 23 8.71 -5.80 43.48
C LEU A 23 7.74 -6.44 44.47
N GLY A 24 7.36 -7.70 44.28
CA GLY A 24 6.47 -8.43 45.20
C GLY A 24 7.09 -8.73 46.55
N ALA A 25 8.44 -8.81 46.65
CA ALA A 25 9.15 -9.09 47.90
C ALA A 25 9.21 -7.87 48.85
N PHE A 26 8.96 -6.66 48.35
CA PHE A 26 9.07 -5.42 49.15
C PHE A 26 7.74 -4.75 49.50
N GLY A 27 6.57 -5.42 49.34
CA GLY A 27 5.28 -4.92 49.78
C GLY A 27 4.66 -3.83 48.86
N PHE A 28 5.16 -3.67 47.64
CA PHE A 28 4.69 -2.67 46.66
C PHE A 28 3.56 -3.16 45.75
N ARG A 29 2.64 -3.99 46.27
CA ARG A 29 1.51 -4.56 45.48
C ARG A 29 0.68 -3.50 44.74
N ASP A 30 0.48 -2.34 45.37
CA ASP A 30 -0.33 -1.26 44.75
C ASP A 30 0.41 -0.54 43.65
N ILE A 31 1.74 -0.48 43.73
CA ILE A 31 2.59 0.13 42.68
C ILE A 31 2.70 -0.83 41.48
N GLU A 32 2.74 -2.15 41.72
CA GLU A 32 2.79 -3.16 40.68
C GLU A 32 1.51 -3.16 39.84
N THR A 33 0.35 -3.07 40.50
CA THR A 33 -0.95 -2.97 39.81
C THR A 33 -1.11 -1.65 39.05
N ALA A 34 -0.65 -0.54 39.59
CA ALA A 34 -0.66 0.76 38.92
C ALA A 34 0.32 0.79 37.74
N TYR A 35 1.50 0.17 37.88
CA TYR A 35 2.49 0.09 36.81
C TYR A 35 2.01 -0.85 35.68
N ALA A 36 1.42 -2.00 36.01
CA ALA A 36 0.83 -2.91 35.04
C ALA A 36 -0.34 -2.27 34.28
N ALA A 37 -1.14 -1.45 34.95
CA ALA A 37 -2.22 -0.69 34.32
C ALA A 37 -1.73 0.45 33.43
N ALA A 38 -0.53 1.00 33.72
CA ALA A 38 0.09 2.05 32.94
C ALA A 38 0.90 1.54 31.72
N ILE A 39 1.26 0.26 31.72
CA ILE A 39 1.95 -0.37 30.58
C ILE A 39 0.97 -0.47 29.43
N ARG A 40 1.23 0.29 28.37
CA ARG A 40 0.45 0.15 27.12
C ARG A 40 0.56 -1.28 26.61
N PRO A 41 -0.55 -1.93 26.25
CA PRO A 41 -0.49 -3.26 25.68
C PRO A 41 0.41 -3.27 24.43
N PHE A 42 1.14 -4.36 24.24
CA PHE A 42 2.04 -4.50 23.10
C PHE A 42 1.27 -4.25 21.79
N LYS A 43 1.76 -3.32 20.99
CA LYS A 43 1.07 -2.82 19.77
C LYS A 43 0.60 -3.94 18.83
N LEU A 44 1.40 -5.01 18.75
CA LEU A 44 1.13 -6.15 17.87
C LEU A 44 0.42 -7.31 18.59
N ALA A 45 -0.02 -7.13 19.85
CA ALA A 45 -0.82 -8.15 20.52
C ALA A 45 -2.16 -8.32 19.81
N ASN A 46 -2.54 -9.58 19.58
CA ASN A 46 -3.79 -9.97 18.92
C ASN A 46 -3.95 -9.41 17.51
N THR A 47 -2.85 -9.29 16.76
CA THR A 47 -2.87 -8.93 15.34
C THR A 47 -2.66 -10.15 14.47
N VAL A 48 -3.24 -10.10 13.26
CA VAL A 48 -2.98 -11.06 12.19
C VAL A 48 -1.88 -10.48 11.28
N GLU A 49 -0.87 -11.30 10.99
CA GLU A 49 0.23 -10.96 10.10
C GLU A 49 -0.14 -11.36 8.66
N THR A 50 -0.01 -10.42 7.73
CA THR A 50 -0.18 -10.67 6.29
C THR A 50 1.03 -10.15 5.54
N ARG A 51 1.70 -11.02 4.79
CA ARG A 51 2.82 -10.63 3.94
C ARG A 51 2.31 -9.96 2.67
N ASN A 52 3.01 -8.91 2.27
CA ASN A 52 2.68 -8.15 1.07
C ASN A 52 3.94 -7.50 0.50
N THR A 53 3.80 -6.84 -0.62
CA THR A 53 4.85 -6.06 -1.27
C THR A 53 4.57 -4.57 -1.12
N CYS A 54 5.61 -3.78 -0.86
CA CYS A 54 5.52 -2.33 -0.84
C CYS A 54 5.05 -1.81 -2.20
N THR A 55 4.01 -0.98 -2.20
CA THR A 55 3.38 -0.46 -3.42
C THR A 55 4.09 0.76 -4.01
N TYR A 56 5.18 1.23 -3.40
CA TYR A 56 5.73 2.54 -3.73
C TYR A 56 6.62 2.54 -4.97
N CYS A 57 7.54 1.59 -5.11
CA CYS A 57 8.47 1.60 -6.24
C CYS A 57 8.85 0.19 -6.69
N SER A 58 9.59 0.11 -7.81
CA SER A 58 10.00 -1.13 -8.47
C SER A 58 10.97 -2.00 -7.66
N VAL A 59 11.53 -1.51 -6.54
CA VAL A 59 12.33 -2.33 -5.62
C VAL A 59 11.53 -3.48 -5.05
N ALA A 60 10.21 -3.32 -4.90
CA ALA A 60 9.30 -4.36 -4.46
C ALA A 60 9.67 -4.96 -3.09
N CYS A 61 10.02 -4.11 -2.12
CA CYS A 61 10.34 -4.53 -0.76
C CYS A 61 9.19 -5.36 -0.15
N GLY A 62 9.53 -6.50 0.47
CA GLY A 62 8.58 -7.28 1.25
C GLY A 62 8.22 -6.56 2.54
N ILE A 63 6.94 -6.56 2.86
CA ILE A 63 6.38 -5.95 4.07
C ILE A 63 5.47 -6.93 4.80
N ILE A 64 5.35 -6.76 6.10
CA ILE A 64 4.38 -7.45 6.94
C ILE A 64 3.35 -6.43 7.41
N LEU A 65 2.10 -6.71 7.11
CA LEU A 65 0.95 -5.93 7.57
C LEU A 65 0.39 -6.59 8.82
N TYR A 66 0.26 -5.83 9.90
CA TYR A 66 -0.39 -6.26 11.13
C TYR A 66 -1.79 -5.65 11.19
N SER A 67 -2.81 -6.49 11.23
CA SER A 67 -4.20 -6.05 11.28
C SER A 67 -4.92 -6.57 12.51
N LYS A 68 -5.90 -5.80 12.99
CA LYS A 68 -6.89 -6.19 14.00
C LYS A 68 -8.24 -6.34 13.33
N GLY A 69 -9.11 -7.16 13.92
CA GLY A 69 -10.41 -7.51 13.36
C GLY A 69 -10.37 -8.83 12.58
N ASP A 70 -11.43 -9.60 12.71
CA ASP A 70 -11.56 -10.91 12.06
C ASP A 70 -12.65 -10.83 10.97
N LEU A 71 -12.21 -10.81 9.71
CA LEU A 71 -13.11 -10.80 8.55
C LEU A 71 -14.07 -12.00 8.53
N ARG A 72 -13.68 -13.14 9.14
CA ARG A 72 -14.54 -14.33 9.23
C ARG A 72 -15.71 -14.11 10.15
N LYS A 73 -15.58 -13.19 11.12
CA LYS A 73 -16.65 -12.76 12.03
C LYS A 73 -17.40 -11.53 11.52
N GLY A 74 -17.11 -11.06 10.30
CA GLY A 74 -17.70 -9.84 9.76
C GLY A 74 -17.10 -8.55 10.33
N GLU A 75 -16.01 -8.65 11.10
CA GLU A 75 -15.31 -7.48 11.63
C GLU A 75 -14.46 -6.83 10.54
N LYS A 76 -14.45 -5.51 10.50
CA LYS A 76 -13.57 -4.77 9.58
C LYS A 76 -12.11 -4.90 10.03
N ALA A 77 -11.27 -5.49 9.19
CA ALA A 77 -9.85 -5.52 9.45
C ALA A 77 -9.24 -4.11 9.34
N GLU A 78 -8.50 -3.72 10.37
CA GLU A 78 -7.79 -2.45 10.41
C GLU A 78 -6.28 -2.70 10.51
N ILE A 79 -5.50 -2.15 9.57
CA ILE A 79 -4.04 -2.24 9.60
C ILE A 79 -3.55 -1.33 10.72
N THR A 80 -2.85 -1.91 11.70
CA THR A 80 -2.34 -1.21 12.88
C THR A 80 -0.86 -0.93 12.84
N HIS A 81 -0.11 -1.72 12.04
CA HIS A 81 1.33 -1.57 11.87
C HIS A 81 1.80 -2.18 10.56
N ILE A 82 2.88 -1.62 10.02
CA ILE A 82 3.59 -2.12 8.84
C ILE A 82 5.08 -2.12 9.16
N GLU A 83 5.76 -3.22 8.84
CA GLU A 83 7.23 -3.32 8.94
C GLU A 83 7.80 -4.11 7.75
N GLY A 84 9.11 -4.06 7.57
CA GLY A 84 9.80 -4.85 6.55
C GLY A 84 9.83 -6.32 6.89
N ASP A 85 9.61 -7.18 5.89
CA ASP A 85 9.71 -8.62 6.03
C ASP A 85 11.19 -9.05 6.05
N ALA A 86 11.63 -9.54 7.19
CA ALA A 86 13.03 -9.98 7.38
C ALA A 86 13.39 -11.20 6.52
N ASP A 87 12.41 -12.01 6.13
CA ASP A 87 12.61 -13.20 5.30
C ASP A 87 12.61 -12.86 3.79
N HIS A 88 12.24 -11.63 3.43
CA HIS A 88 12.17 -11.24 2.02
C HIS A 88 13.57 -11.03 1.42
N PRO A 89 13.91 -11.65 0.28
CA PRO A 89 15.28 -11.67 -0.26
C PRO A 89 15.78 -10.28 -0.68
N THR A 90 14.90 -9.38 -1.10
CA THR A 90 15.28 -8.06 -1.61
C THR A 90 15.69 -7.10 -0.50
N ASN A 91 14.87 -6.93 0.53
CA ASN A 91 15.05 -5.90 1.55
C ASN A 91 15.42 -6.44 2.93
N ARG A 92 15.26 -7.73 3.20
CA ARG A 92 15.66 -8.41 4.46
C ARG A 92 15.23 -7.64 5.71
N GLY A 93 14.00 -7.13 5.71
CA GLY A 93 13.43 -6.36 6.82
C GLY A 93 13.72 -4.86 6.81
N THR A 94 14.59 -4.37 5.93
CA THR A 94 14.85 -2.93 5.82
C THR A 94 13.79 -2.22 4.99
N LEU A 95 13.43 -1.00 5.36
CA LEU A 95 12.54 -0.13 4.60
C LEU A 95 13.14 1.27 4.48
N CYS A 96 12.93 1.90 3.33
CA CYS A 96 13.18 3.33 3.19
C CYS A 96 12.09 4.14 3.91
N PRO A 97 12.25 5.45 4.14
CA PRO A 97 11.26 6.28 4.82
C PRO A 97 9.83 6.19 4.22
N LYS A 98 9.70 6.02 2.91
CA LYS A 98 8.41 5.87 2.23
C LYS A 98 7.72 4.55 2.61
N GLY A 99 8.47 3.43 2.60
CA GLY A 99 7.97 2.13 3.01
C GLY A 99 7.60 2.09 4.51
N ALA A 100 8.40 2.73 5.36
CA ALA A 100 8.14 2.83 6.78
C ALA A 100 6.88 3.67 7.09
N ALA A 101 6.55 4.68 6.26
CA ALA A 101 5.40 5.57 6.40
C ALA A 101 4.14 5.09 5.65
N LEU A 102 4.11 3.86 5.11
CA LEU A 102 2.95 3.36 4.35
C LEU A 102 1.65 3.36 5.18
N LEU A 103 1.74 3.09 6.48
CA LEU A 103 0.56 3.12 7.36
C LEU A 103 -0.08 4.49 7.39
N ASP A 104 0.72 5.55 7.46
CA ASP A 104 0.22 6.92 7.47
C ASP A 104 -0.46 7.27 6.14
N THR A 105 0.11 6.79 5.02
CA THR A 105 -0.52 6.93 3.70
C THR A 105 -1.88 6.23 3.63
N VAL A 106 -2.00 5.01 4.17
CA VAL A 106 -3.26 4.26 4.19
C VAL A 106 -4.31 4.96 5.06
N ARG A 107 -3.90 5.55 6.19
CA ARG A 107 -4.78 6.19 7.18
C ARG A 107 -5.00 7.69 6.95
N SER A 108 -4.34 8.29 5.98
CA SER A 108 -4.43 9.72 5.73
C SER A 108 -5.87 10.16 5.49
N ALA A 109 -6.33 11.14 6.27
CA ALA A 109 -7.63 11.76 6.10
C ALA A 109 -7.76 12.54 4.78
N THR A 110 -6.62 12.93 4.19
CA THR A 110 -6.58 13.66 2.92
C THR A 110 -6.51 12.73 1.70
N ARG A 111 -6.45 11.41 1.90
CA ARG A 111 -6.44 10.43 0.81
C ARG A 111 -7.74 10.51 0.04
N LEU A 112 -7.64 10.72 -1.27
CA LEU A 112 -8.79 10.69 -2.17
C LEU A 112 -9.37 9.26 -2.22
N GLN A 113 -10.65 9.14 -1.90
CA GLN A 113 -11.39 7.87 -1.91
C GLN A 113 -12.44 7.81 -3.03
N HIS A 114 -12.66 8.93 -3.70
CA HIS A 114 -13.65 9.07 -4.76
C HIS A 114 -13.08 9.89 -5.91
N PRO A 115 -13.53 9.63 -7.14
CA PRO A 115 -13.18 10.47 -8.28
C PRO A 115 -13.63 11.91 -8.07
N MET A 116 -12.81 12.83 -8.52
CA MET A 116 -13.09 14.26 -8.49
C MET A 116 -13.03 14.81 -9.90
N LEU A 117 -14.03 15.55 -10.30
CA LEU A 117 -14.11 16.23 -11.60
C LEU A 117 -14.00 17.73 -11.42
N ARG A 118 -13.10 18.36 -12.15
CA ARG A 118 -13.07 19.81 -12.34
C ARG A 118 -13.62 20.13 -13.72
N ARG A 119 -14.71 20.87 -13.79
CA ARG A 119 -15.30 21.28 -15.07
C ARG A 119 -14.45 22.35 -15.75
N ALA A 120 -14.52 22.44 -17.06
CA ALA A 120 -13.87 23.50 -17.82
C ALA A 120 -14.32 24.87 -17.31
N GLY A 121 -13.37 25.78 -17.07
CA GLY A 121 -13.62 27.11 -16.52
C GLY A 121 -13.90 27.18 -15.02
N SER A 122 -13.95 26.04 -14.31
CA SER A 122 -14.12 26.00 -12.86
C SER A 122 -12.78 25.88 -12.14
N ASP A 123 -12.66 26.49 -10.97
CA ASP A 123 -11.55 26.34 -10.02
C ASP A 123 -11.82 25.25 -8.97
N LYS A 124 -13.04 24.66 -8.95
CA LYS A 124 -13.50 23.72 -7.94
C LYS A 124 -13.55 22.29 -8.48
N PHE A 125 -13.15 21.35 -7.61
CA PHE A 125 -13.35 19.93 -7.83
C PHE A 125 -14.66 19.47 -7.21
N GLU A 126 -15.46 18.73 -7.99
CA GLU A 126 -16.73 18.13 -7.57
C GLU A 126 -16.54 16.61 -7.46
N ARG A 127 -17.08 16.01 -6.40
CA ARG A 127 -17.10 14.55 -6.28
C ARG A 127 -18.09 13.97 -7.28
N ILE A 128 -17.66 12.93 -8.00
CA ILE A 128 -18.50 12.14 -8.91
C ILE A 128 -18.45 10.65 -8.54
N SER A 129 -19.35 9.84 -9.10
CA SER A 129 -19.27 8.39 -8.94
C SER A 129 -18.17 7.78 -9.81
N TRP A 130 -17.74 6.56 -9.49
CA TRP A 130 -16.82 5.81 -10.33
C TRP A 130 -17.38 5.54 -11.71
N ASP A 131 -18.69 5.19 -11.82
CA ASP A 131 -19.35 4.95 -13.11
C ASP A 131 -19.32 6.19 -13.99
N GLN A 132 -19.63 7.37 -13.42
CA GLN A 132 -19.55 8.64 -14.13
C GLN A 132 -18.13 8.98 -14.60
N ALA A 133 -17.12 8.69 -13.76
CA ALA A 133 -15.73 8.93 -14.11
C ALA A 133 -15.27 8.02 -15.24
N LEU A 134 -15.52 6.71 -15.11
CA LEU A 134 -15.12 5.71 -16.10
C LEU A 134 -15.83 5.91 -17.44
N ASP A 135 -17.14 6.17 -17.44
CA ASP A 135 -17.90 6.44 -18.66
C ASP A 135 -17.36 7.68 -19.38
N LYS A 136 -17.11 8.76 -18.65
CA LYS A 136 -16.57 10.01 -19.22
C LYS A 136 -15.18 9.81 -19.82
N ILE A 137 -14.30 9.11 -19.13
CA ILE A 137 -12.95 8.81 -19.62
C ILE A 137 -13.02 7.90 -20.85
N ALA A 138 -13.80 6.82 -20.79
CA ALA A 138 -13.94 5.88 -21.89
C ALA A 138 -14.50 6.55 -23.16
N ARG A 139 -15.51 7.42 -23.03
CA ARG A 139 -16.05 8.19 -24.16
C ARG A 139 -15.00 9.11 -24.74
N ALA A 140 -14.32 9.90 -23.93
CA ALA A 140 -13.28 10.81 -24.42
C ALA A 140 -12.16 10.07 -25.17
N MET A 141 -11.71 8.93 -24.62
CA MET A 141 -10.71 8.09 -25.27
C MET A 141 -11.23 7.48 -26.58
N LYS A 142 -12.46 6.99 -26.58
CA LYS A 142 -13.07 6.38 -27.77
C LYS A 142 -13.26 7.39 -28.88
N ASP A 143 -13.84 8.53 -28.57
CA ASP A 143 -14.17 9.57 -29.57
C ASP A 143 -12.88 10.11 -30.22
N ASP A 144 -11.86 10.40 -29.42
CA ASP A 144 -10.58 10.87 -29.96
C ASP A 144 -9.87 9.78 -30.77
N ARG A 145 -9.86 8.54 -30.25
CA ARG A 145 -9.23 7.42 -30.95
C ARG A 145 -9.94 7.11 -32.28
N ASP A 146 -11.26 7.08 -32.32
CA ASP A 146 -12.01 6.79 -33.54
C ASP A 146 -11.75 7.86 -34.62
N ALA A 147 -11.56 9.12 -34.19
CA ALA A 147 -11.27 10.23 -35.09
C ALA A 147 -9.81 10.25 -35.59
N ASN A 148 -8.85 9.77 -34.80
CA ASN A 148 -7.43 10.03 -35.02
C ASN A 148 -6.55 8.76 -35.12
N PHE A 149 -7.13 7.56 -35.07
CA PHE A 149 -6.38 6.31 -35.19
C PHE A 149 -5.91 6.06 -36.62
N ILE A 150 -4.62 5.81 -36.78
CA ILE A 150 -3.98 5.55 -38.07
C ILE A 150 -3.62 4.08 -38.16
N ALA A 151 -4.42 3.29 -38.87
CA ALA A 151 -4.16 1.87 -39.07
C ALA A 151 -2.98 1.61 -40.03
N LYS A 152 -2.91 2.38 -41.13
CA LYS A 152 -1.83 2.29 -42.13
C LYS A 152 -1.27 3.67 -42.42
N ASN A 153 0.02 3.74 -42.73
CA ASN A 153 0.69 4.96 -43.18
C ASN A 153 0.38 5.22 -44.68
N LYS A 154 0.95 6.29 -45.23
CA LYS A 154 0.78 6.66 -46.65
C LYS A 154 1.31 5.60 -47.64
N ASP A 155 2.27 4.79 -47.22
CA ASP A 155 2.89 3.73 -48.01
C ASP A 155 2.18 2.39 -47.88
N GLY A 156 1.04 2.34 -47.20
CA GLY A 156 0.25 1.14 -46.98
C GLY A 156 0.75 0.24 -45.84
N THR A 157 1.85 0.58 -45.16
CA THR A 157 2.40 -0.19 -44.04
C THR A 157 1.48 -0.08 -42.81
N THR A 158 1.17 -1.19 -42.18
CA THR A 158 0.37 -1.23 -40.94
C THR A 158 1.17 -0.62 -39.79
N VAL A 159 0.63 0.41 -39.16
CA VAL A 159 1.27 1.15 -38.07
C VAL A 159 0.45 1.16 -36.77
N ASN A 160 -0.86 1.00 -36.84
CA ASN A 160 -1.78 0.91 -35.69
C ASN A 160 -1.46 1.94 -34.58
N ARG A 161 -1.40 3.21 -34.93
CA ARG A 161 -0.95 4.27 -34.03
C ARG A 161 -2.04 5.29 -33.71
N TRP A 162 -2.01 5.78 -32.47
CA TRP A 162 -2.84 6.85 -31.97
C TRP A 162 -1.94 7.93 -31.37
N LEU A 163 -1.83 9.08 -32.05
CA LEU A 163 -0.84 10.12 -31.75
C LEU A 163 -1.40 11.31 -30.97
N THR A 164 -2.72 11.47 -30.90
CA THR A 164 -3.36 12.58 -30.19
C THR A 164 -3.47 12.34 -28.69
N ALA A 165 -3.21 11.12 -28.23
CA ALA A 165 -3.16 10.77 -26.83
C ALA A 165 -1.74 10.39 -26.40
N GLY A 166 -1.38 10.72 -25.16
CA GLY A 166 -0.17 10.30 -24.49
C GLY A 166 -0.48 9.75 -23.11
N PHE A 167 0.46 9.01 -22.54
CA PHE A 167 0.36 8.45 -21.20
C PHE A 167 1.60 8.83 -20.38
N LEU A 168 1.36 9.47 -19.23
CA LEU A 168 2.41 9.74 -18.26
C LEU A 168 2.36 8.66 -17.17
N ALA A 169 3.45 7.93 -17.05
CA ALA A 169 3.64 6.92 -16.02
C ALA A 169 4.40 7.50 -14.81
N ALA A 170 4.76 6.65 -13.88
CA ALA A 170 5.60 7.02 -12.76
C ALA A 170 6.55 5.87 -12.41
N SER A 171 7.74 6.22 -11.90
CA SER A 171 8.66 5.25 -11.29
C SER A 171 8.17 4.72 -9.93
N ALA A 172 7.18 5.39 -9.33
CA ALA A 172 6.57 4.98 -8.07
C ALA A 172 5.51 3.91 -8.29
N THR A 173 5.91 2.75 -8.81
CA THR A 173 5.06 1.58 -9.06
C THR A 173 5.88 0.29 -9.04
N THR A 174 5.23 -0.85 -8.82
CA THR A 174 5.90 -2.15 -8.93
C THR A 174 6.20 -2.49 -10.41
N ASN A 175 7.18 -3.37 -10.64
CA ASN A 175 7.56 -3.79 -12.00
C ASN A 175 6.40 -4.42 -12.76
N GLU A 176 5.59 -5.25 -12.10
CA GLU A 176 4.44 -5.93 -12.69
C GLU A 176 3.37 -4.92 -13.13
N THR A 177 3.10 -3.92 -12.28
CA THR A 177 2.14 -2.85 -12.61
C THR A 177 2.64 -2.02 -13.78
N ALA A 178 3.92 -1.62 -13.78
CA ALA A 178 4.52 -0.86 -14.87
C ALA A 178 4.47 -1.63 -16.20
N TYR A 179 4.82 -2.93 -16.17
CA TYR A 179 4.77 -3.80 -17.35
C TYR A 179 3.34 -3.95 -17.88
N ALA A 180 2.36 -4.24 -17.02
CA ALA A 180 0.96 -4.37 -17.42
C ALA A 180 0.42 -3.05 -18.00
N THR A 181 0.72 -1.93 -17.35
CA THR A 181 0.32 -0.60 -17.82
C THR A 181 0.89 -0.31 -19.20
N TYR A 182 2.19 -0.53 -19.40
CA TYR A 182 2.84 -0.34 -20.69
C TYR A 182 2.16 -1.18 -21.78
N LYS A 183 1.91 -2.47 -21.53
CA LYS A 183 1.24 -3.36 -22.51
C LYS A 183 -0.17 -2.86 -22.86
N VAL A 184 -0.96 -2.50 -21.85
CA VAL A 184 -2.34 -2.01 -22.06
C VAL A 184 -2.32 -0.72 -22.88
N VAL A 185 -1.49 0.25 -22.50
CA VAL A 185 -1.40 1.55 -23.18
C VAL A 185 -0.94 1.35 -24.63
N ARG A 186 0.10 0.55 -24.86
CA ARG A 186 0.58 0.25 -26.22
C ARG A 186 -0.46 -0.49 -27.07
N SER A 187 -1.27 -1.38 -26.48
CA SER A 187 -2.33 -2.09 -27.20
C SER A 187 -3.42 -1.16 -27.75
N THR A 188 -3.61 0.02 -27.15
CA THR A 188 -4.55 1.03 -27.67
C THR A 188 -4.02 1.83 -28.86
N GLY A 189 -2.72 1.72 -29.16
CA GLY A 189 -2.03 2.46 -30.23
C GLY A 189 -1.29 3.71 -29.77
N ILE A 190 -1.33 4.06 -28.47
CA ILE A 190 -0.60 5.21 -27.91
C ILE A 190 0.91 4.95 -28.03
N LEU A 191 1.65 5.90 -28.60
CA LEU A 191 3.11 5.86 -28.74
C LEU A 191 3.82 6.74 -27.72
N ALA A 192 3.25 7.88 -27.36
CA ALA A 192 3.80 8.78 -26.36
C ALA A 192 3.55 8.17 -24.96
N PHE A 193 4.58 7.54 -24.42
CA PHE A 193 4.57 6.90 -23.09
C PHE A 193 5.86 7.31 -22.37
N ASP A 194 5.73 7.99 -21.23
CA ASP A 194 6.82 8.45 -20.37
C ASP A 194 6.52 8.15 -18.89
#